data_4738341a8c549de67c7f6e1a9d68c7fa
#
_entry.id   4738341a8c549de67c7f6e1a9d68c7fa
#
_cell.length_a   1.000
_cell.length_b   1.000
_cell.length_c   1.000
_cell.angle_alpha   90.00
_cell.angle_beta   90.00
_cell.angle_gamma   90.00
#
_symmetry.space_group_name_H-M   'P 1'
#
loop_
_entity.id
_entity.type
_entity.pdbx_description
1 polymer ?
#
loop_
_entity_poly.entity_id
_entity_poly.type
_entity_poly.pdbx_seq_one_letter_code
_entity_poly.pdbx_strand_id
1 'polypeptide(L)'
;MATRIKKYEQIIVETLRAYAELYNQQKDGIEAKVIVDREEKHYQLLNYGWKKDDYQFYVIFHFDIINGKVWVQENRTDVLIAQELVEKGIPKKDIVLGLQIPELRGEMGYAVA
;
A
#
# COMPACT_ATOMS: atom_id res chain seq x y z
N MET A 1 -12.23 -16.41 -7.87
CA MET A 1 -11.50 -15.23 -8.44
C MET A 1 -11.99 -13.95 -7.82
N ALA A 2 -13.26 -13.58 -8.04
CA ALA A 2 -13.82 -12.34 -7.46
C ALA A 2 -13.73 -12.31 -5.93
N THR A 3 -13.93 -13.45 -5.28
CA THR A 3 -13.87 -13.55 -3.82
C THR A 3 -12.47 -13.27 -3.28
N ARG A 4 -11.45 -13.79 -3.97
CA ARG A 4 -10.05 -13.56 -3.58
C ARG A 4 -9.67 -12.08 -3.74
N ILE A 5 -10.08 -11.48 -4.85
CA ILE A 5 -9.80 -10.06 -5.10
C ILE A 5 -10.48 -9.18 -4.05
N LYS A 6 -11.72 -9.49 -3.71
CA LYS A 6 -12.45 -8.75 -2.66
C LYS A 6 -11.74 -8.86 -1.31
N LYS A 7 -11.25 -10.04 -0.98
CA LYS A 7 -10.52 -10.26 0.27
C LYS A 7 -9.24 -9.42 0.30
N TYR A 8 -8.48 -9.42 -0.79
CA TYR A 8 -7.24 -8.66 -0.88
C TYR A 8 -7.53 -7.16 -0.80
N GLU A 9 -8.55 -6.71 -1.49
CA GLU A 9 -8.96 -5.31 -1.45
C GLU A 9 -9.33 -4.88 -0.03
N GLN A 10 -10.08 -5.70 0.68
CA GLN A 10 -10.45 -5.42 2.05
C GLN A 10 -9.23 -5.30 2.95
N ILE A 11 -8.28 -6.23 2.83
CA ILE A 11 -7.04 -6.20 3.60
C ILE A 11 -6.26 -4.92 3.32
N ILE A 12 -6.12 -4.57 2.03
CA ILE A 12 -5.41 -3.36 1.63
C ILE A 12 -6.06 -2.12 2.22
N VAL A 13 -7.37 -1.98 2.03
CA VAL A 13 -8.10 -0.79 2.47
C VAL A 13 -8.05 -0.66 4.00
N GLU A 14 -8.25 -1.74 4.73
CA GLU A 14 -8.17 -1.71 6.19
C GLU A 14 -6.77 -1.34 6.66
N THR A 15 -5.74 -1.85 5.99
CA THR A 15 -4.35 -1.53 6.32
C THR A 15 -4.06 -0.04 6.11
N LEU A 16 -4.47 0.50 4.96
CA LEU A 16 -4.26 1.91 4.65
C LEU A 16 -5.01 2.82 5.63
N ARG A 17 -6.23 2.45 5.97
CA ARG A 17 -7.04 3.23 6.93
C ARG A 17 -6.43 3.23 8.32
N ALA A 18 -5.88 2.12 8.76
CA ALA A 18 -5.22 2.04 10.05
C ALA A 18 -4.00 2.97 10.09
N TYR A 19 -3.20 2.98 9.02
CA TYR A 19 -2.05 3.89 8.94
C TYR A 19 -2.48 5.35 8.84
N ALA A 20 -3.54 5.65 8.10
CA ALA A 20 -4.06 7.01 8.01
C ALA A 20 -4.48 7.52 9.39
N GLU A 21 -5.19 6.70 10.16
CA GLU A 21 -5.60 7.06 11.51
C GLU A 21 -4.39 7.33 12.40
N LEU A 22 -3.38 6.47 12.32
CA LEU A 22 -2.16 6.63 13.10
C LEU A 22 -1.44 7.94 12.76
N TYR A 23 -1.27 8.24 11.48
CA TYR A 23 -0.61 9.48 11.05
C TYR A 23 -1.41 10.71 11.44
N ASN A 24 -2.74 10.64 11.34
CA ASN A 24 -3.60 11.79 11.66
C ASN A 24 -3.65 12.11 13.15
N GLN A 25 -3.22 11.20 14.01
CA GLN A 25 -3.11 11.48 15.44
C GLN A 25 -2.00 12.49 15.77
N GLN A 26 -1.04 12.67 14.88
CA GLN A 26 0.11 13.53 15.15
C GLN A 26 -0.22 15.02 15.11
N LYS A 27 -1.24 15.42 14.36
CA LYS A 27 -1.75 16.80 14.32
C LYS A 27 -0.67 17.86 14.07
N ASP A 28 0.22 17.58 13.13
CA ASP A 28 1.34 18.45 12.80
C ASP A 28 1.08 19.33 11.57
N GLY A 29 -0.19 19.42 11.12
CA GLY A 29 -0.55 20.15 9.93
C GLY A 29 -0.58 19.30 8.66
N ILE A 30 -0.12 18.07 8.75
CA ILE A 30 -0.12 17.13 7.64
C ILE A 30 -1.30 16.18 7.80
N GLU A 31 -2.04 15.96 6.71
CA GLU A 31 -3.22 15.12 6.70
C GLU A 31 -2.98 13.88 5.86
N ALA A 32 -3.34 12.71 6.40
CA ALA A 32 -3.25 11.44 5.68
C ALA A 32 -4.64 11.08 5.15
N LYS A 33 -4.71 10.77 3.86
CA LYS A 33 -5.96 10.40 3.18
C LYS A 33 -5.79 9.09 2.44
N VAL A 34 -6.80 8.23 2.54
CA VAL A 34 -6.85 6.99 1.77
C VAL A 34 -7.64 7.24 0.50
N ILE A 35 -7.07 6.87 -0.63
CA ILE A 35 -7.73 6.96 -1.93
C ILE A 35 -7.92 5.54 -2.45
N VAL A 36 -9.15 5.21 -2.80
CA VAL A 36 -9.51 3.87 -3.28
C VAL A 36 -10.23 4.00 -4.60
N ASP A 37 -9.69 3.35 -5.63
CA ASP A 37 -10.35 3.22 -6.93
C ASP A 37 -10.64 1.73 -7.14
N ARG A 38 -11.88 1.32 -6.85
CA ARG A 38 -12.25 -0.09 -6.93
C ARG A 38 -12.42 -0.57 -8.36
N GLU A 39 -12.69 0.33 -9.27
CA GLU A 39 -12.86 -0.02 -10.68
C GLU A 39 -11.51 -0.35 -11.32
N GLU A 40 -10.54 0.53 -11.15
CA GLU A 40 -9.20 0.35 -11.72
C GLU A 40 -8.25 -0.37 -10.77
N LYS A 41 -8.69 -0.62 -9.54
CA LYS A 41 -7.95 -1.35 -8.52
C LYS A 41 -6.63 -0.69 -8.15
N HIS A 42 -6.74 0.61 -7.81
CA HIS A 42 -5.64 1.41 -7.28
C HIS A 42 -5.96 1.83 -5.86
N TYR A 43 -5.00 1.72 -4.96
CA TYR A 43 -5.19 2.00 -3.54
C TYR A 43 -3.98 2.72 -3.01
N GLN A 44 -4.18 3.90 -2.40
CA GLN A 44 -3.02 4.62 -1.90
C GLN A 44 -3.31 5.37 -0.61
N LEU A 45 -2.27 5.60 0.15
CA LEU A 45 -2.26 6.49 1.30
C LEU A 45 -1.44 7.71 0.93
N LEU A 46 -2.07 8.87 1.00
CA LEU A 46 -1.51 10.14 0.58
C LEU A 46 -1.35 11.05 1.79
N ASN A 47 -0.20 11.72 1.88
CA ASN A 47 0.06 12.72 2.90
C ASN A 47 0.14 14.10 2.25
N TYR A 48 -0.55 15.09 2.81
CA TYR A 48 -0.40 16.45 2.30
C TYR A 48 -0.74 17.49 3.36
N GLY A 49 -0.19 18.68 3.18
CA GLY A 49 -0.46 19.80 4.04
C GLY A 49 0.77 20.65 4.29
N TRP A 50 0.62 21.63 5.15
CA TRP A 50 1.66 22.56 5.50
C TRP A 50 2.26 22.20 6.85
N LYS A 51 3.58 22.13 6.89
CA LYS A 51 4.33 22.01 8.14
C LYS A 51 5.18 23.26 8.22
N LYS A 52 4.74 24.22 9.02
CA LYS A 52 5.29 25.59 9.05
C LYS A 52 5.19 26.20 7.64
N ASP A 53 6.31 26.55 7.03
CA ASP A 53 6.34 27.17 5.71
C ASP A 53 6.59 26.18 4.59
N ASP A 54 6.59 24.88 4.90
CA ASP A 54 6.90 23.81 3.95
C ASP A 54 5.63 23.05 3.57
N TYR A 55 5.25 23.15 2.30
CA TYR A 55 4.11 22.40 1.79
C TYR A 55 4.57 21.01 1.36
N GLN A 56 3.92 19.98 1.88
CA GLN A 56 4.22 18.60 1.58
C GLN A 56 3.05 17.95 0.84
N PHE A 57 3.37 17.13 -0.15
CA PHE A 57 2.38 16.38 -0.90
C PHE A 57 3.09 15.15 -1.47
N TYR A 58 2.80 13.95 -0.92
CA TYR A 58 3.45 12.74 -1.39
C TYR A 58 2.63 11.51 -1.04
N VAL A 59 2.86 10.44 -1.83
CA VAL A 59 2.24 9.14 -1.60
C VAL A 59 3.11 8.36 -0.62
N ILE A 60 2.49 7.83 0.43
CA ILE A 60 3.18 7.01 1.43
C ILE A 60 3.22 5.56 0.94
N PHE A 61 2.06 5.01 0.60
CA PHE A 61 1.92 3.66 0.06
C PHE A 61 1.06 3.72 -1.19
N HIS A 62 1.41 2.89 -2.17
CA HIS A 62 0.52 2.67 -3.31
C HIS A 62 0.51 1.19 -3.65
N PHE A 63 -0.68 0.63 -3.74
CA PHE A 63 -0.89 -0.76 -4.14
C PHE A 63 -1.83 -0.82 -5.34
N ASP A 64 -1.54 -1.77 -6.23
CA ASP A 64 -2.45 -2.09 -7.34
C ASP A 64 -2.78 -3.57 -7.26
N ILE A 65 -3.97 -3.95 -7.72
CA ILE A 65 -4.28 -5.36 -7.93
C ILE A 65 -4.28 -5.60 -9.43
N ILE A 66 -3.35 -6.43 -9.89
CA ILE A 66 -3.14 -6.72 -11.30
C ILE A 66 -3.11 -8.23 -11.47
N ASN A 67 -4.00 -8.77 -12.30
CA ASN A 67 -4.08 -10.21 -12.58
C ASN A 67 -4.15 -11.05 -11.29
N GLY A 68 -4.93 -10.57 -10.31
CA GLY A 68 -5.16 -11.28 -9.07
C GLY A 68 -4.03 -11.20 -8.06
N LYS A 69 -3.02 -10.39 -8.31
CA LYS A 69 -1.89 -10.19 -7.40
C LYS A 69 -1.82 -8.76 -6.91
N VAL A 70 -1.32 -8.60 -5.69
CA VAL A 70 -1.13 -7.28 -5.09
C VAL A 70 0.26 -6.79 -5.43
N TRP A 71 0.33 -5.67 -6.13
CA TRP A 71 1.59 -5.03 -6.48
C TRP A 71 1.86 -3.90 -5.50
N VAL A 72 2.98 -4.00 -4.79
CA VAL A 72 3.46 -2.92 -3.91
C VAL A 72 4.28 -1.99 -4.79
N GLN A 73 3.69 -0.83 -5.13
CA GLN A 73 4.30 0.11 -6.07
C GLN A 73 5.07 1.23 -5.37
N GLU A 74 4.69 1.57 -4.15
CA GLU A 74 5.37 2.60 -3.39
C GLU A 74 5.31 2.30 -1.90
N ASN A 75 6.43 2.51 -1.22
CA ASN A 75 6.52 2.45 0.23
C ASN A 75 7.59 3.45 0.68
N ARG A 76 7.16 4.59 1.21
CA ARG A 76 8.06 5.64 1.67
C ARG A 76 8.34 5.55 3.17
N THR A 77 8.21 4.36 3.73
CA THR A 77 8.42 4.13 5.16
C THR A 77 9.46 3.05 5.38
N ASP A 78 9.83 2.84 6.63
CA ASP A 78 10.68 1.71 7.02
C ASP A 78 9.86 0.46 7.34
N VAL A 79 8.54 0.53 7.20
CA VAL A 79 7.66 -0.61 7.46
C VAL A 79 7.83 -1.67 6.38
N LEU A 80 7.95 -2.91 6.80
CA LEU A 80 7.96 -4.04 5.87
C LEU A 80 6.52 -4.37 5.48
N ILE A 81 5.94 -3.53 4.62
CA ILE A 81 4.51 -3.56 4.35
C ILE A 81 4.07 -4.87 3.67
N ALA A 82 4.89 -5.43 2.79
CA ALA A 82 4.56 -6.69 2.14
C ALA A 82 4.46 -7.81 3.15
N GLN A 83 5.36 -7.85 4.12
CA GLN A 83 5.33 -8.84 5.19
C GLN A 83 4.06 -8.69 6.03
N GLU A 84 3.67 -7.46 6.31
CA GLU A 84 2.44 -7.19 7.04
C GLU A 84 1.22 -7.71 6.28
N LEU A 85 1.18 -7.52 4.96
CA LEU A 85 0.09 -8.05 4.13
C LEU A 85 0.04 -9.58 4.18
N VAL A 86 1.21 -10.24 4.20
CA VAL A 86 1.27 -11.70 4.36
C VAL A 86 0.64 -12.12 5.68
N GLU A 87 0.99 -11.43 6.75
CA GLU A 87 0.44 -11.73 8.08
C GLU A 87 -1.07 -11.57 8.13
N LYS A 88 -1.61 -10.67 7.31
CA LYS A 88 -3.04 -10.42 7.24
C LYS A 88 -3.78 -11.36 6.29
N GLY A 89 -3.07 -12.23 5.59
CA GLY A 89 -3.70 -13.27 4.81
C GLY A 89 -3.48 -13.24 3.31
N ILE A 90 -2.58 -12.40 2.80
CA ILE A 90 -2.24 -12.42 1.37
C ILE A 90 -0.97 -13.26 1.21
N PRO A 91 -1.05 -14.41 0.51
CA PRO A 91 0.14 -15.25 0.36
C PRO A 91 1.24 -14.56 -0.45
N LYS A 92 2.49 -14.85 -0.12
CA LYS A 92 3.64 -14.27 -0.81
C LYS A 92 3.58 -14.42 -2.32
N LYS A 93 3.08 -15.56 -2.79
CA LYS A 93 2.98 -15.83 -4.25
C LYS A 93 2.02 -14.88 -4.95
N ASP A 94 1.18 -14.17 -4.21
CA ASP A 94 0.24 -13.20 -4.76
C ASP A 94 0.65 -11.76 -4.49
N ILE A 95 1.88 -11.52 -4.03
CA ILE A 95 2.43 -10.18 -3.80
C ILE A 95 3.62 -9.98 -4.72
N VAL A 96 3.62 -8.88 -5.46
CA VAL A 96 4.73 -8.48 -6.32
C VAL A 96 5.32 -7.19 -5.76
N LEU A 97 6.63 -7.17 -5.55
CA LEU A 97 7.32 -5.96 -5.10
C LEU A 97 7.64 -5.10 -6.33
N GLY A 98 6.62 -4.38 -6.82
CA GLY A 98 6.73 -3.60 -8.04
C GLY A 98 7.73 -2.46 -7.96
N LEU A 99 8.05 -2.01 -6.74
CA LEU A 99 9.04 -0.95 -6.52
C LEU A 99 10.48 -1.47 -6.60
N GLN A 100 10.68 -2.79 -6.66
CA GLN A 100 12.01 -3.39 -6.85
C GLN A 100 12.26 -3.64 -8.33
N ILE A 101 13.53 -3.64 -8.72
CA ILE A 101 13.89 -4.03 -10.08
C ILE A 101 13.47 -5.50 -10.30
N PRO A 102 13.09 -5.86 -11.54
CA PRO A 102 12.53 -7.18 -11.78
C PRO A 102 13.38 -8.35 -11.28
N GLU A 103 14.70 -8.20 -11.36
CA GLU A 103 15.64 -9.26 -10.96
C GLU A 103 15.59 -9.56 -9.46
N LEU A 104 15.11 -8.62 -8.64
CA LEU A 104 15.06 -8.78 -7.19
C LEU A 104 13.67 -9.13 -6.67
N ARG A 105 12.64 -9.08 -7.53
CA ARG A 105 11.25 -9.25 -7.07
C ARG A 105 10.97 -10.61 -6.46
N GLY A 106 11.62 -11.67 -6.96
CA GLY A 106 11.39 -13.02 -6.48
C GLY A 106 12.13 -13.39 -5.22
N GLU A 107 12.96 -12.51 -4.69
CA GLU A 107 13.67 -12.78 -3.46
C GLU A 107 12.68 -12.93 -2.30
N MET A 108 13.02 -13.78 -1.33
CA MET A 108 12.20 -14.04 -0.14
C MET A 108 10.84 -14.67 -0.45
N GLY A 109 10.65 -15.20 -1.65
CA GLY A 109 9.45 -15.98 -1.99
C GLY A 109 8.29 -15.19 -2.56
N TYR A 110 8.46 -13.89 -2.84
CA TYR A 110 7.43 -13.09 -3.48
C TYR A 110 7.33 -13.41 -4.96
N ALA A 111 6.20 -13.05 -5.57
CA ALA A 111 5.99 -13.27 -7.00
C ALA A 111 6.85 -12.32 -7.82
N VAL A 112 7.23 -12.75 -9.03
CA VAL A 112 8.04 -11.89 -9.92
C VAL A 112 7.18 -11.03 -10.82
N ALA A 113 5.93 -11.46 -11.07
CA ALA A 113 4.98 -10.69 -11.86
C ALA A 113 3.56 -11.19 -11.66
#